data_bb35a4a37165594af65c19b1c3711ff8
#
_entry.id   bb35a4a37165594af65c19b1c3711ff8
#
_cell.length_a   1.000
_cell.length_b   1.000
_cell.length_c   1.000
_cell.angle_alpha   90.00
_cell.angle_beta   90.00
_cell.angle_gamma   90.00
#
_symmetry.space_group_name_H-M   'P 1'
#
loop_
_entity.id
_entity.type
_entity.pdbx_description
1 polymer ?
#
loop_
_entity_poly.entity_id
_entity_poly.type
_entity_poly.pdbx_seq_one_letter_code
_entity_poly.pdbx_strand_id
1 'polypeptide(L)'
;EGVDQTGLRGKSGPLSVQNSRLTRDVVDKWVDAAVDAGYKRNPDYNGADQEGVGYFQLTMKGGRRCSSAAAYLAPARTRKNLSIITDAQVEKVVIAEGRATGVQIRLHQRVETISANAEVILSAGAIGSPQLLMLSGIGAGGELSAHGIEVLSDLPGVGKNLQDHLQARPVFKTTLSTVNTEINSYLKKGLIAAKYAFTQRGPMTMAASLGTGFLKTEAHLETPDIQ
;
A
#
# COMPACT_ATOMS: atom_id res chain seq x y z
N GLU A 1 -10.55 -7.02 -14.69
CA GLU A 1 -9.94 -7.65 -15.88
C GLU A 1 -8.44 -7.68 -15.63
N GLY A 2 -8.02 -8.46 -14.64
CA GLY A 2 -6.63 -8.69 -14.31
C GLY A 2 -6.05 -9.76 -15.22
N VAL A 3 -4.80 -9.59 -15.59
CA VAL A 3 -4.07 -10.63 -16.30
C VAL A 3 -3.56 -11.61 -15.24
N ASP A 4 -4.25 -12.72 -15.07
CA ASP A 4 -3.70 -13.89 -14.40
C ASP A 4 -3.29 -14.89 -15.45
N GLN A 5 -2.01 -14.88 -15.82
CA GLN A 5 -1.44 -15.84 -16.77
C GLN A 5 -0.99 -17.13 -16.09
N THR A 6 -0.95 -17.16 -14.76
CA THR A 6 -0.33 -18.25 -13.99
C THR A 6 -1.31 -19.06 -13.17
N GLY A 7 -2.57 -18.61 -13.03
CA GLY A 7 -3.55 -19.23 -12.12
C GLY A 7 -3.26 -19.03 -10.64
N LEU A 8 -2.28 -18.19 -10.29
CA LEU A 8 -1.90 -17.91 -8.90
C LEU A 8 -2.83 -16.93 -8.19
N ARG A 9 -3.73 -16.27 -8.93
CA ARG A 9 -4.65 -15.28 -8.38
C ARG A 9 -6.09 -15.76 -8.43
N GLY A 10 -6.86 -15.35 -7.42
CA GLY A 10 -8.29 -15.53 -7.42
C GLY A 10 -8.98 -14.67 -8.48
N LYS A 11 -10.09 -15.16 -9.04
CA LYS A 11 -10.89 -14.44 -10.06
C LYS A 11 -12.13 -13.77 -9.50
N SER A 12 -12.52 -14.08 -8.25
CA SER A 12 -13.78 -13.65 -7.64
C SER A 12 -13.62 -12.93 -6.30
N GLY A 13 -12.39 -12.63 -5.87
CA GLY A 13 -12.12 -11.91 -4.64
C GLY A 13 -12.62 -10.46 -4.68
N PRO A 14 -12.89 -9.84 -3.51
CA PRO A 14 -13.38 -8.47 -3.43
C PRO A 14 -12.34 -7.43 -3.85
N LEU A 15 -11.05 -7.71 -3.66
CA LEU A 15 -9.96 -6.84 -4.09
C LEU A 15 -9.65 -7.07 -5.57
N SER A 16 -9.85 -6.03 -6.37
CA SER A 16 -9.60 -6.09 -7.82
C SER A 16 -8.21 -5.55 -8.15
N VAL A 17 -7.46 -6.30 -8.95
CA VAL A 17 -6.20 -5.86 -9.58
C VAL A 17 -6.41 -5.80 -11.08
N GLN A 18 -5.96 -4.72 -11.71
CA GLN A 18 -6.12 -4.48 -13.14
C GLN A 18 -4.80 -3.96 -13.73
N ASN A 19 -4.62 -4.18 -15.03
CA ASN A 19 -3.58 -3.51 -15.78
C ASN A 19 -3.84 -1.99 -15.82
N SER A 20 -2.78 -1.20 -15.93
CA SER A 20 -2.90 0.25 -16.09
C SER A 20 -3.84 0.59 -17.25
N ARG A 21 -4.75 1.55 -17.01
CA ARG A 21 -5.64 2.11 -18.04
C ARG A 21 -5.02 3.28 -18.78
N LEU A 22 -3.77 3.58 -18.48
CA LEU A 22 -2.98 4.63 -19.10
C LEU A 22 -1.68 4.01 -19.63
N THR A 23 -1.39 4.24 -20.90
CA THR A 23 -0.11 3.98 -21.54
C THR A 23 0.51 5.27 -22.02
N ARG A 24 1.81 5.30 -22.21
CA ARG A 24 2.58 6.46 -22.70
C ARG A 24 3.76 6.00 -23.54
N ASP A 25 3.97 6.65 -24.67
CA ASP A 25 5.09 6.37 -25.56
C ASP A 25 6.45 6.41 -24.85
N VAL A 26 6.62 7.31 -23.89
CA VAL A 26 7.85 7.38 -23.09
C VAL A 26 8.09 6.11 -22.27
N VAL A 27 7.02 5.48 -21.76
CA VAL A 27 7.10 4.23 -21.00
C VAL A 27 7.32 3.05 -21.95
N ASP A 28 6.61 3.04 -23.09
CA ASP A 28 6.79 1.99 -24.10
C ASP A 28 8.24 1.97 -24.59
N LYS A 29 8.81 3.14 -24.93
CA LYS A 29 10.21 3.27 -25.35
C LYS A 29 11.20 2.91 -24.22
N TRP A 30 10.88 3.19 -22.97
CA TRP A 30 11.71 2.75 -21.84
C TRP A 30 11.71 1.23 -21.72
N VAL A 31 10.55 0.60 -21.83
CA VAL A 31 10.43 -0.87 -21.81
C VAL A 31 11.17 -1.49 -23.00
N ASP A 32 11.03 -0.92 -24.19
CA ASP A 32 11.72 -1.42 -25.40
C ASP A 32 13.24 -1.29 -25.25
N ALA A 33 13.73 -0.15 -24.76
CA ALA A 33 15.16 0.05 -24.50
C ALA A 33 15.72 -0.93 -23.46
N ALA A 34 14.94 -1.27 -22.44
CA ALA A 34 15.34 -2.28 -21.46
C ALA A 34 15.41 -3.68 -22.11
N VAL A 35 14.47 -4.00 -23.00
CA VAL A 35 14.50 -5.27 -23.76
C VAL A 35 15.71 -5.32 -24.69
N ASP A 36 16.02 -4.23 -25.38
CA ASP A 36 17.22 -4.12 -26.22
C ASP A 36 18.52 -4.27 -25.42
N ALA A 37 18.50 -3.86 -24.15
CA ALA A 37 19.61 -4.05 -23.21
C ALA A 37 19.68 -5.47 -22.62
N GLY A 38 18.81 -6.38 -23.02
CA GLY A 38 18.83 -7.80 -22.63
C GLY A 38 17.89 -8.19 -21.50
N TYR A 39 17.11 -7.24 -20.96
CA TYR A 39 16.09 -7.56 -19.93
C TYR A 39 14.83 -8.09 -20.60
N LYS A 40 14.14 -9.04 -19.95
CA LYS A 40 12.89 -9.57 -20.50
C LYS A 40 11.71 -8.65 -20.22
N ARG A 41 10.75 -8.61 -21.16
CA ARG A 41 9.43 -8.02 -20.90
C ARG A 41 8.64 -8.94 -19.98
N ASN A 42 8.10 -8.39 -18.89
CA ASN A 42 7.27 -9.14 -17.97
C ASN A 42 5.93 -8.42 -17.75
N PRO A 43 4.84 -8.91 -18.33
CA PRO A 43 3.51 -8.33 -18.16
C PRO A 43 2.89 -8.71 -16.81
N ASP A 44 3.45 -9.66 -16.07
CA ASP A 44 2.92 -10.18 -14.81
C ASP A 44 4.02 -10.47 -13.78
N TYR A 45 4.67 -9.41 -13.32
CA TYR A 45 5.74 -9.48 -12.30
C TYR A 45 5.27 -9.94 -10.90
N ASN A 46 3.96 -10.09 -10.69
CA ASN A 46 3.38 -10.72 -9.50
C ASN A 46 2.99 -12.20 -9.74
N GLY A 47 3.42 -12.76 -10.87
CA GLY A 47 3.28 -14.17 -11.21
C GLY A 47 4.37 -15.04 -10.59
N ALA A 48 4.61 -16.20 -11.21
CA ALA A 48 5.65 -17.14 -10.78
C ALA A 48 7.08 -16.59 -10.97
N ASP A 49 7.29 -15.67 -11.90
CA ASP A 49 8.54 -15.02 -12.21
C ASP A 49 8.40 -13.50 -12.09
N GLN A 50 9.17 -12.90 -11.21
CA GLN A 50 9.10 -11.47 -10.96
C GLN A 50 10.01 -10.66 -11.88
N GLU A 51 11.11 -11.25 -12.38
CA GLU A 51 12.13 -10.53 -13.14
C GLU A 51 11.62 -10.00 -14.47
N GLY A 52 11.99 -8.78 -14.81
CA GLY A 52 11.69 -8.15 -16.09
C GLY A 52 11.06 -6.76 -15.94
N VAL A 53 10.70 -6.18 -17.08
CA VAL A 53 10.18 -4.81 -17.19
C VAL A 53 8.78 -4.78 -17.79
N GLY A 54 7.96 -3.82 -17.36
CA GLY A 54 6.61 -3.68 -17.88
C GLY A 54 5.84 -2.52 -17.25
N TYR A 55 4.53 -2.54 -17.42
CA TYR A 55 3.61 -1.60 -16.77
C TYR A 55 3.19 -2.12 -15.41
N PHE A 56 2.94 -1.20 -14.47
CA PHE A 56 2.37 -1.55 -13.18
C PHE A 56 0.96 -2.14 -13.32
N GLN A 57 0.71 -3.18 -12.55
CA GLN A 57 -0.63 -3.63 -12.21
C GLN A 57 -1.11 -2.88 -10.96
N LEU A 58 -2.37 -2.49 -10.95
CA LEU A 58 -2.92 -1.59 -9.94
C LEU A 58 -4.09 -2.23 -9.19
N THR A 59 -4.16 -2.01 -7.88
CA THR A 59 -5.37 -2.29 -7.10
C THR A 59 -6.45 -1.29 -7.50
N MET A 60 -7.16 -1.62 -8.56
CA MET A 60 -8.13 -0.77 -9.22
C MET A 60 -9.34 -1.58 -9.68
N LYS A 61 -10.52 -0.95 -9.66
CA LYS A 61 -11.76 -1.48 -10.22
C LYS A 61 -12.44 -0.39 -11.03
N GLY A 62 -12.65 -0.64 -12.33
CA GLY A 62 -13.35 0.32 -13.19
C GLY A 62 -12.69 1.71 -13.27
N GLY A 63 -11.36 1.81 -13.23
CA GLY A 63 -10.63 3.09 -13.28
C GLY A 63 -10.58 3.85 -11.95
N ARG A 64 -11.06 3.26 -10.85
CA ARG A 64 -11.03 3.82 -9.50
C ARG A 64 -10.17 2.96 -8.58
N ARG A 65 -9.52 3.57 -7.61
CA ARG A 65 -8.75 2.86 -6.60
C ARG A 65 -9.65 1.86 -5.85
N CYS A 66 -9.27 0.59 -5.86
CA CYS A 66 -9.91 -0.48 -5.09
C CYS A 66 -9.18 -0.64 -3.77
N SER A 67 -9.38 0.29 -2.84
CA SER A 67 -8.80 0.24 -1.50
C SER A 67 -9.49 -0.84 -0.64
N SER A 68 -8.88 -1.19 0.49
CA SER A 68 -9.49 -2.07 1.49
C SER A 68 -10.86 -1.57 1.94
N ALA A 69 -11.01 -0.24 2.07
CA ALA A 69 -12.31 0.37 2.38
C ALA A 69 -13.35 0.11 1.27
N ALA A 70 -12.97 0.24 0.00
CA ALA A 70 -13.88 -0.01 -1.13
C ALA A 70 -14.16 -1.51 -1.33
N ALA A 71 -13.14 -2.36 -1.15
CA ALA A 71 -13.24 -3.80 -1.42
C ALA A 71 -13.94 -4.57 -0.29
N TYR A 72 -13.66 -4.24 0.95
CA TYR A 72 -14.09 -5.02 2.11
C TYR A 72 -15.05 -4.27 3.02
N LEU A 73 -14.74 -3.00 3.36
CA LEU A 73 -15.54 -2.27 4.34
C LEU A 73 -16.88 -1.80 3.76
N ALA A 74 -16.90 -1.27 2.55
CA ALA A 74 -18.12 -0.77 1.92
C ALA A 74 -19.22 -1.85 1.79
N PRO A 75 -18.92 -3.07 1.32
CA PRO A 75 -19.91 -4.16 1.29
C PRO A 75 -20.36 -4.64 2.67
N ALA A 76 -19.51 -4.48 3.69
CA ALA A 76 -19.80 -4.93 5.05
C ALA A 76 -20.56 -3.91 5.90
N ARG A 77 -20.69 -2.66 5.47
CA ARG A 77 -21.26 -1.55 6.26
C ARG A 77 -22.67 -1.81 6.81
N THR A 78 -23.44 -2.63 6.12
CA THR A 78 -24.84 -2.95 6.52
C THR A 78 -24.91 -4.11 7.51
N ARG A 79 -23.79 -4.74 7.84
CA ARG A 79 -23.78 -5.86 8.79
C ARG A 79 -24.05 -5.36 10.20
N LYS A 80 -25.02 -5.96 10.89
CA LYS A 80 -25.42 -5.60 12.26
C LYS A 80 -24.31 -5.84 13.30
N ASN A 81 -23.39 -6.75 13.00
CA ASN A 81 -22.24 -7.10 13.85
C ASN A 81 -20.96 -6.29 13.53
N LEU A 82 -21.04 -5.24 12.72
CA LEU A 82 -19.95 -4.36 12.42
C LEU A 82 -20.24 -2.95 12.95
N SER A 83 -19.38 -2.47 13.84
CA SER A 83 -19.36 -1.07 14.28
C SER A 83 -18.08 -0.39 13.79
N ILE A 84 -18.21 0.80 13.22
CA ILE A 84 -17.10 1.60 12.70
C ILE A 84 -17.09 2.92 13.46
N ILE A 85 -16.00 3.17 14.18
CA ILE A 85 -15.79 4.42 14.91
C ILE A 85 -14.67 5.18 14.22
N THR A 86 -14.98 6.34 13.68
CA THR A 86 -14.02 7.26 13.05
C THR A 86 -13.64 8.38 14.01
N ASP A 87 -12.55 9.11 13.68
CA ASP A 87 -12.05 10.23 14.49
C ASP A 87 -11.71 9.82 15.93
N ALA A 88 -11.39 8.54 16.12
CA ALA A 88 -11.01 7.94 17.38
C ALA A 88 -9.49 7.67 17.39
N GLN A 89 -8.77 8.35 18.26
CA GLN A 89 -7.35 8.07 18.49
C GLN A 89 -7.24 6.92 19.48
N VAL A 90 -6.69 5.78 19.06
CA VAL A 90 -6.34 4.69 19.97
C VAL A 90 -5.08 5.10 20.75
N GLU A 91 -5.16 5.07 22.07
CA GLU A 91 -4.06 5.47 22.95
C GLU A 91 -3.23 4.27 23.42
N LYS A 92 -3.88 3.17 23.75
CA LYS A 92 -3.23 1.91 24.15
C LYS A 92 -4.19 0.72 24.09
N VAL A 93 -3.62 -0.46 24.08
CA VAL A 93 -4.34 -1.71 24.38
C VAL A 93 -4.48 -1.86 25.89
N VAL A 94 -5.66 -2.22 26.35
CA VAL A 94 -5.90 -2.53 27.77
C VAL A 94 -5.54 -3.99 27.98
N ILE A 95 -4.59 -4.23 28.90
CA ILE A 95 -4.12 -5.57 29.23
C ILE A 95 -4.42 -5.83 30.70
N ALA A 96 -5.08 -6.92 30.97
CA ALA A 96 -5.37 -7.39 32.32
C ALA A 96 -5.01 -8.88 32.40
N GLU A 97 -4.29 -9.27 33.45
CA GLU A 97 -3.88 -10.67 33.69
C GLU A 97 -3.19 -11.31 32.47
N GLY A 98 -2.34 -10.54 31.76
CA GLY A 98 -1.62 -11.01 30.57
C GLY A 98 -2.47 -11.16 29.31
N ARG A 99 -3.72 -10.69 29.33
CA ARG A 99 -4.65 -10.75 28.19
C ARG A 99 -5.06 -9.37 27.72
N ALA A 100 -5.14 -9.17 26.39
CA ALA A 100 -5.75 -7.98 25.81
C ALA A 100 -7.28 -8.04 26.02
N THR A 101 -7.82 -7.09 26.79
CA THR A 101 -9.24 -7.02 27.18
C THR A 101 -9.98 -5.88 26.50
N GLY A 102 -9.30 -5.02 25.74
CA GLY A 102 -9.90 -3.92 25.03
C GLY A 102 -8.88 -2.91 24.54
N VAL A 103 -9.37 -1.76 24.16
CA VAL A 103 -8.56 -0.61 23.74
C VAL A 103 -9.04 0.66 24.44
N GLN A 104 -8.11 1.52 24.84
CA GLN A 104 -8.41 2.87 25.28
C GLN A 104 -8.34 3.80 24.08
N ILE A 105 -9.40 4.54 23.85
CA ILE A 105 -9.52 5.49 22.76
C ILE A 105 -9.78 6.90 23.29
N ARG A 106 -9.32 7.89 22.53
CA ARG A 106 -9.73 9.28 22.68
C ARG A 106 -10.67 9.63 21.56
N LEU A 107 -11.92 9.88 21.91
CA LEU A 107 -12.95 10.35 21.00
C LEU A 107 -13.30 11.80 21.35
N HIS A 108 -13.01 12.72 20.45
CA HIS A 108 -13.02 14.17 20.71
C HIS A 108 -12.10 14.51 21.91
N GLN A 109 -12.66 14.90 23.04
CA GLN A 109 -11.92 15.26 24.27
C GLN A 109 -12.09 14.21 25.39
N ARG A 110 -12.79 13.10 25.12
CA ARG A 110 -13.10 12.08 26.12
C ARG A 110 -12.26 10.85 25.91
N VAL A 111 -11.81 10.27 26.99
CA VAL A 111 -11.12 8.98 27.00
C VAL A 111 -12.14 7.91 27.38
N GLU A 112 -12.25 6.90 26.53
CA GLU A 112 -13.20 5.80 26.69
C GLU A 112 -12.48 4.45 26.49
N THR A 113 -13.00 3.41 27.11
CA THR A 113 -12.48 2.04 26.91
C THR A 113 -13.53 1.22 26.16
N ILE A 114 -13.09 0.60 25.08
CA ILE A 114 -13.89 -0.37 24.32
C ILE A 114 -13.38 -1.76 24.68
N SER A 115 -14.25 -2.58 25.27
CA SER A 115 -13.91 -3.94 25.68
C SER A 115 -13.90 -4.89 24.47
N ALA A 116 -13.00 -5.86 24.52
CA ALA A 116 -12.91 -6.96 23.56
C ALA A 116 -13.08 -8.32 24.29
N ASN A 117 -14.04 -9.11 23.85
CA ASN A 117 -14.30 -10.41 24.42
C ASN A 117 -13.39 -11.51 23.86
N ALA A 118 -12.94 -11.38 22.61
CA ALA A 118 -12.11 -12.36 21.93
C ALA A 118 -10.66 -11.88 21.78
N GLU A 119 -10.43 -10.85 20.99
CA GLU A 119 -9.08 -10.40 20.64
C GLU A 119 -9.05 -8.91 20.26
N VAL A 120 -7.87 -8.33 20.25
CA VAL A 120 -7.57 -6.99 19.72
C VAL A 120 -6.60 -7.14 18.57
N ILE A 121 -6.98 -6.66 17.38
CA ILE A 121 -6.15 -6.73 16.16
C ILE A 121 -5.54 -5.35 15.90
N LEU A 122 -4.21 -5.27 15.92
CA LEU A 122 -3.48 -4.05 15.57
C LEU A 122 -3.16 -4.02 14.08
N SER A 123 -3.69 -3.01 13.39
CA SER A 123 -3.47 -2.77 11.97
C SER A 123 -3.09 -1.31 11.69
N ALA A 124 -2.32 -0.70 12.61
CA ALA A 124 -1.95 0.71 12.57
C ALA A 124 -0.68 1.01 11.72
N GLY A 125 -0.20 0.03 10.96
CA GLY A 125 0.99 0.13 10.12
C GLY A 125 2.30 -0.09 10.88
N ALA A 126 3.42 -0.02 10.15
CA ALA A 126 4.74 -0.37 10.64
C ALA A 126 5.24 0.54 11.78
N ILE A 127 4.73 1.74 11.89
CA ILE A 127 5.05 2.70 12.96
C ILE A 127 3.99 2.67 14.06
N GLY A 128 2.71 2.76 13.71
CA GLY A 128 1.63 2.88 14.70
C GLY A 128 1.39 1.61 15.52
N SER A 129 1.52 0.42 14.92
CA SER A 129 1.31 -0.82 15.66
C SER A 129 2.35 -1.07 16.76
N PRO A 130 3.67 -0.95 16.51
CA PRO A 130 4.65 -1.06 17.57
C PRO A 130 4.56 0.10 18.58
N GLN A 131 4.20 1.32 18.17
CA GLN A 131 3.95 2.41 19.09
C GLN A 131 2.81 2.07 20.08
N LEU A 132 1.71 1.52 19.60
CA LEU A 132 0.60 1.09 20.44
C LEU A 132 1.01 -0.03 21.42
N LEU A 133 1.83 -0.97 20.98
CA LEU A 133 2.38 -2.01 21.86
C LEU A 133 3.24 -1.37 22.98
N MET A 134 4.16 -0.48 22.62
CA MET A 134 5.02 0.19 23.59
C MET A 134 4.21 1.05 24.58
N LEU A 135 3.23 1.81 24.12
CA LEU A 135 2.32 2.57 24.98
C LEU A 135 1.46 1.68 25.90
N SER A 136 1.35 0.40 25.55
CA SER A 136 0.62 -0.62 26.31
C SER A 136 1.52 -1.43 27.25
N GLY A 137 2.78 -1.06 27.40
CA GLY A 137 3.74 -1.74 28.27
C GLY A 137 4.42 -2.98 27.64
N ILE A 138 4.34 -3.13 26.31
CA ILE A 138 4.96 -4.24 25.57
C ILE A 138 6.09 -3.69 24.71
N GLY A 139 7.35 -3.98 25.02
CA GLY A 139 8.51 -3.45 24.30
C GLY A 139 9.79 -3.62 25.08
N ALA A 140 10.86 -2.92 24.70
CA ALA A 140 12.13 -2.93 25.40
C ALA A 140 11.99 -2.31 26.79
N GLY A 141 12.09 -3.11 27.85
CA GLY A 141 11.78 -2.72 29.22
C GLY A 141 12.53 -1.50 29.72
N GLY A 142 13.82 -1.37 29.37
CA GLY A 142 14.62 -0.19 29.72
C GLY A 142 14.11 1.11 29.06
N GLU A 143 13.73 1.04 27.79
CA GLU A 143 13.18 2.19 27.05
C GLU A 143 11.80 2.58 27.62
N LEU A 144 10.92 1.60 27.87
CA LEU A 144 9.59 1.85 28.43
C LEU A 144 9.68 2.52 29.80
N SER A 145 10.55 1.99 30.69
CA SER A 145 10.76 2.53 32.02
C SER A 145 11.31 3.95 32.00
N ALA A 146 12.22 4.27 31.06
CA ALA A 146 12.74 5.62 30.90
C ALA A 146 11.67 6.64 30.49
N HIS A 147 10.59 6.19 29.87
CA HIS A 147 9.40 7.00 29.54
C HIS A 147 8.28 6.93 30.59
N GLY A 148 8.51 6.30 31.75
CA GLY A 148 7.50 6.15 32.80
C GLY A 148 6.36 5.19 32.43
N ILE A 149 6.59 4.30 31.47
CA ILE A 149 5.61 3.28 31.05
C ILE A 149 5.87 2.00 31.84
N GLU A 150 4.84 1.49 32.50
CA GLU A 150 4.91 0.20 33.19
C GLU A 150 5.22 -0.93 32.20
N VAL A 151 6.21 -1.75 32.53
CA VAL A 151 6.63 -2.88 31.69
C VAL A 151 5.75 -4.09 32.02
N LEU A 152 4.84 -4.43 31.12
CA LEU A 152 4.00 -5.61 31.21
C LEU A 152 4.67 -6.83 30.54
N SER A 153 5.43 -6.59 29.47
CA SER A 153 6.17 -7.63 28.77
C SER A 153 7.43 -7.05 28.14
N ASP A 154 8.60 -7.52 28.55
CA ASP A 154 9.88 -7.11 27.98
C ASP A 154 10.13 -7.85 26.66
N LEU A 155 9.84 -7.17 25.56
CA LEU A 155 10.02 -7.64 24.19
C LEU A 155 10.89 -6.66 23.43
N PRO A 156 12.23 -6.77 23.47
CA PRO A 156 13.16 -5.79 22.90
C PRO A 156 13.08 -5.65 21.39
N GLY A 157 12.46 -6.60 20.67
CA GLY A 157 12.25 -6.54 19.23
C GLY A 157 11.12 -5.60 18.77
N VAL A 158 10.24 -5.17 19.68
CA VAL A 158 9.13 -4.27 19.32
C VAL A 158 9.66 -2.90 18.90
N GLY A 159 9.29 -2.47 17.69
CA GLY A 159 9.73 -1.21 17.08
C GLY A 159 11.16 -1.23 16.52
N LYS A 160 11.83 -2.37 16.53
CA LYS A 160 13.16 -2.52 15.94
C LYS A 160 13.08 -3.05 14.50
N ASN A 161 14.22 -2.98 13.79
CA ASN A 161 14.38 -3.50 12.42
C ASN A 161 13.38 -2.91 11.41
N LEU A 162 12.95 -1.67 11.60
CA LEU A 162 12.18 -0.96 10.58
C LEU A 162 13.03 -0.83 9.32
N GLN A 163 12.50 -1.32 8.20
CA GLN A 163 13.15 -1.22 6.90
C GLN A 163 12.29 -0.40 5.95
N ASP A 164 12.94 0.40 5.13
CA ASP A 164 12.32 1.14 4.04
C ASP A 164 13.20 1.04 2.79
N HIS A 165 12.60 1.29 1.62
CA HIS A 165 13.30 1.22 0.35
C HIS A 165 14.32 2.37 0.22
N LEU A 166 15.58 2.02 -0.04
CA LEU A 166 16.57 3.00 -0.49
C LEU A 166 16.21 3.41 -1.93
N GLN A 167 15.96 4.69 -2.15
CA GLN A 167 15.59 5.22 -3.45
C GLN A 167 16.64 6.18 -4.01
N ALA A 168 17.08 5.93 -5.24
CA ALA A 168 17.73 6.93 -6.08
C ALA A 168 16.72 7.44 -7.12
N ARG A 169 16.67 8.76 -7.36
CA ARG A 169 15.71 9.37 -8.29
C ARG A 169 16.43 10.10 -9.42
N PRO A 170 16.94 9.40 -10.44
CA PRO A 170 17.48 10.05 -11.62
C PRO A 170 16.35 10.76 -12.38
N VAL A 171 16.58 12.00 -12.78
CA VAL A 171 15.61 12.80 -13.52
C VAL A 171 16.17 13.13 -14.89
N PHE A 172 15.43 12.75 -15.92
CA PHE A 172 15.80 12.98 -17.32
C PHE A 172 14.83 13.94 -18.00
N LYS A 173 15.35 14.74 -18.92
CA LYS A 173 14.53 15.53 -19.85
C LYS A 173 14.18 14.66 -21.06
N THR A 174 12.96 14.81 -21.54
CA THR A 174 12.48 14.13 -22.75
C THR A 174 11.70 15.10 -23.63
N THR A 175 11.72 14.88 -24.93
CA THR A 175 10.87 15.58 -25.91
C THR A 175 9.51 14.93 -26.09
N LEU A 176 9.33 13.71 -25.55
CA LEU A 176 8.05 12.99 -25.59
C LEU A 176 7.05 13.61 -24.63
N SER A 177 5.76 13.46 -24.95
CA SER A 177 4.69 13.90 -24.07
C SER A 177 4.67 13.07 -22.78
N THR A 178 4.63 13.75 -21.65
CA THR A 178 4.52 13.16 -20.31
C THR A 178 3.27 13.67 -19.62
N VAL A 179 2.86 13.02 -18.55
CA VAL A 179 1.74 13.51 -17.73
C VAL A 179 2.00 14.93 -17.24
N ASN A 180 3.23 15.26 -16.86
CA ASN A 180 3.61 16.61 -16.43
C ASN A 180 3.39 17.66 -17.51
N THR A 181 3.66 17.34 -18.78
CA THR A 181 3.43 18.25 -19.90
C THR A 181 1.95 18.36 -20.28
N GLU A 182 1.17 17.32 -20.02
CA GLU A 182 -0.28 17.31 -20.27
C GLU A 182 -1.07 18.15 -19.27
N ILE A 183 -0.64 18.21 -18.02
CA ILE A 183 -1.36 18.90 -16.94
C ILE A 183 -0.90 20.35 -16.72
N ASN A 184 -0.11 20.92 -17.63
CA ASN A 184 0.43 22.29 -17.50
C ASN A 184 -0.59 23.41 -17.78
N SER A 185 -1.80 23.09 -18.25
CA SER A 185 -2.85 24.03 -18.59
C SER A 185 -4.17 23.68 -17.90
N TYR A 186 -4.90 24.69 -17.38
CA TYR A 186 -6.22 24.50 -16.76
C TYR A 186 -7.24 23.91 -17.74
N LEU A 187 -7.20 24.33 -19.02
CA LEU A 187 -8.09 23.79 -20.03
C LEU A 187 -7.84 22.28 -20.24
N LYS A 188 -6.56 21.88 -20.34
CA LYS A 188 -6.20 20.47 -20.47
C LYS A 188 -6.60 19.66 -19.24
N LYS A 189 -6.45 20.22 -18.03
CA LYS A 189 -6.92 19.58 -16.78
C LYS A 189 -8.44 19.36 -16.83
N GLY A 190 -9.21 20.35 -17.29
CA GLY A 190 -10.65 20.22 -17.47
C GLY A 190 -11.04 19.11 -18.46
N LEU A 191 -10.37 19.03 -19.59
CA LEU A 191 -10.59 17.97 -20.58
C LEU A 191 -10.23 16.58 -20.04
N ILE A 192 -9.13 16.47 -19.30
CA ILE A 192 -8.73 15.21 -18.64
C ILE A 192 -9.79 14.79 -17.62
N ALA A 193 -10.30 15.73 -16.81
CA ALA A 193 -11.35 15.45 -15.83
C ALA A 193 -12.66 15.01 -16.52
N ALA A 194 -13.07 15.69 -17.57
CA ALA A 194 -14.24 15.33 -18.37
C ALA A 194 -14.06 13.92 -18.99
N LYS A 195 -12.92 13.66 -19.64
CA LYS A 195 -12.62 12.33 -20.17
C LYS A 195 -12.70 11.25 -19.11
N TYR A 196 -12.15 11.50 -17.92
CA TYR A 196 -12.23 10.55 -16.82
C TYR A 196 -13.67 10.34 -16.36
N ALA A 197 -14.45 11.40 -16.21
CA ALA A 197 -15.85 11.30 -15.77
C ALA A 197 -16.69 10.39 -16.69
N PHE A 198 -16.50 10.48 -18.01
CA PHE A 198 -17.26 9.71 -18.99
C PHE A 198 -16.66 8.33 -19.30
N THR A 199 -15.36 8.17 -19.25
CA THR A 199 -14.70 6.94 -19.73
C THR A 199 -13.97 6.14 -18.65
N GLN A 200 -13.74 6.71 -17.48
CA GLN A 200 -12.90 6.14 -16.42
C GLN A 200 -11.50 5.75 -16.93
N ARG A 201 -10.93 6.57 -17.85
CA ARG A 201 -9.62 6.36 -18.49
C ARG A 201 -8.79 7.64 -18.47
N GLY A 202 -7.48 7.49 -18.72
CA GLY A 202 -6.55 8.62 -18.86
C GLY A 202 -5.77 8.93 -17.58
N PRO A 203 -5.11 10.10 -17.50
CA PRO A 203 -4.16 10.43 -16.43
C PRO A 203 -4.71 10.30 -15.01
N MET A 204 -6.02 10.49 -14.80
CA MET A 204 -6.64 10.36 -13.47
C MET A 204 -6.75 8.89 -12.99
N THR A 205 -6.43 7.90 -13.82
CA THR A 205 -6.35 6.49 -13.43
C THR A 205 -4.91 6.05 -13.11
N MET A 206 -3.95 6.97 -13.16
CA MET A 206 -2.55 6.68 -12.92
C MET A 206 -2.27 6.49 -11.43
N ALA A 207 -1.38 5.55 -11.10
CA ALA A 207 -0.73 5.48 -9.80
C ALA A 207 0.49 6.43 -9.74
N ALA A 208 1.33 6.30 -8.73
CA ALA A 208 2.53 7.10 -8.58
C ALA A 208 3.53 6.91 -9.75
N SER A 209 3.54 5.75 -10.39
CA SER A 209 4.37 5.40 -11.54
C SER A 209 3.56 4.61 -12.56
N LEU A 210 4.03 4.55 -13.82
CA LEU A 210 3.42 3.76 -14.89
C LEU A 210 4.23 2.52 -15.22
N GLY A 211 5.55 2.64 -15.36
CA GLY A 211 6.45 1.54 -15.66
C GLY A 211 7.13 1.01 -14.41
N THR A 212 7.52 -0.25 -14.46
CA THR A 212 8.30 -0.93 -13.42
C THR A 212 9.26 -1.93 -14.04
N GLY A 213 10.33 -2.22 -13.31
CA GLY A 213 11.22 -3.32 -13.62
C GLY A 213 11.72 -3.94 -12.34
N PHE A 214 11.82 -5.25 -12.31
CA PHE A 214 12.47 -6.02 -11.26
C PHE A 214 13.68 -6.70 -11.88
N LEU A 215 14.86 -6.28 -11.49
CA LEU A 215 16.10 -6.63 -12.15
C LEU A 215 17.10 -7.22 -11.16
N LYS A 216 17.94 -8.12 -11.66
CA LYS A 216 19.08 -8.64 -10.92
C LYS A 216 20.32 -7.87 -11.32
N THR A 217 21.07 -7.39 -10.34
CA THR A 217 22.38 -6.76 -10.59
C THR A 217 23.44 -7.77 -10.99
N GLU A 218 23.28 -9.02 -10.55
CA GLU A 218 24.20 -10.12 -10.84
C GLU A 218 23.41 -11.39 -11.22
N ALA A 219 23.90 -12.12 -12.21
CA ALA A 219 23.21 -13.28 -12.77
C ALA A 219 22.98 -14.43 -11.77
N HIS A 220 23.80 -14.52 -10.72
CA HIS A 220 23.71 -15.58 -9.72
C HIS A 220 22.64 -15.35 -8.65
N LEU A 221 22.05 -14.16 -8.58
CA LEU A 221 21.00 -13.86 -7.61
C LEU A 221 19.73 -14.68 -7.90
N GLU A 222 19.15 -15.23 -6.86
CA GLU A 222 17.91 -16.00 -6.99
C GLU A 222 16.72 -15.09 -7.31
N THR A 223 16.68 -13.90 -6.72
CA THR A 223 15.59 -12.92 -6.87
C THR A 223 16.12 -11.56 -7.31
N PRO A 224 15.29 -10.73 -7.98
CA PRO A 224 15.62 -9.34 -8.25
C PRO A 224 15.96 -8.57 -6.99
N ASP A 225 16.99 -7.75 -7.05
CA ASP A 225 17.50 -6.91 -5.96
C ASP A 225 17.38 -5.41 -6.25
N ILE A 226 16.96 -5.06 -7.48
CA ILE A 226 16.62 -3.68 -7.88
C ILE A 226 15.18 -3.63 -8.42
N GLN A 227 14.48 -2.56 -8.04
CA GLN A 227 13.20 -2.16 -8.61
C GLN A 227 13.27 -0.74 -9.13
#